data_b7bd726129c75abb699407ba583e1674
#
_entry.id   b7bd726129c75abb699407ba583e1674
#
_cell.length_a   1.000
_cell.length_b   1.000
_cell.length_c   1.000
_cell.angle_alpha   90.00
_cell.angle_beta   90.00
_cell.angle_gamma   90.00
#
_symmetry.space_group_name_H-M   'P 1'
#
loop_
_entity.id
_entity.type
_entity.pdbx_description
1 polymer ?
#
loop_
_entity_poly.entity_id
_entity_poly.type
_entity_poly.pdbx_seq_one_letter_code
_entity_poly.pdbx_strand_id
1 'polypeptide(L)'
;MGKPTGFIDYEREDAKAIEPKERIKNFKEFHIPLSMEKQQVQGARCMNCGVPFCQSGMTIMGMTSGCPLHNLVPEWNDLLYTGNYQQAYNRLHKTNNFPEFTSRVCPALCEKACTCGHWGDPVSVRDNEHGIIETAYKEGYAGPHIPKVRTGKKVAIIGSGPSGLAAADQLNQRGHDVTVYERDDRVGGLLMYGIPNMKLEKQIIDRKINVMKEEGVKFITGCNVGVDVKSAELLKEYDRVILCCGAKHARDIKAAGRDAEGIYFAVDYLSRNTKSLLDSNFKDNKFISAKGKNVVIIGGGDTGNDCVGTAIRQGAKSVTQLEMMPCPPAERAANNPWPEWPKVLKTDYGQEEAIACFGTDPRIYQTTVKEFHKDKNGKLNGLTIVRLESKVDEKTGRRNMVEVSGSEKKIPAELVLIAAGFLGTEEYIAKAFGVELNQRTNVATEPGTYATNVKNVFVAGDMHRGQSLVVWAIREGREVAHDVDTSLMGYSYLSVQ
;
A
#
# COMPACT_ATOMS: atom_id res chain seq x y z
N MET A 1 -7.35 12.67 29.13
CA MET A 1 -7.07 13.70 28.11
C MET A 1 -5.57 13.92 28.04
N GLY A 2 -5.00 13.94 26.85
CA GLY A 2 -3.61 14.28 26.63
C GLY A 2 -3.26 15.62 27.30
N LYS A 3 -2.01 16.02 27.26
CA LYS A 3 -1.64 17.34 27.81
C LYS A 3 -2.21 18.43 26.90
N PRO A 4 -3.15 19.29 27.35
CA PRO A 4 -3.82 20.26 26.48
C PRO A 4 -2.87 21.21 25.73
N THR A 5 -1.69 21.48 26.31
CA THR A 5 -0.64 22.34 25.75
C THR A 5 0.52 21.56 25.14
N GLY A 6 0.44 20.22 25.09
CA GLY A 6 1.57 19.38 24.67
C GLY A 6 2.08 19.67 23.26
N PHE A 7 1.21 20.08 22.32
CA PHE A 7 1.61 20.48 20.97
C PHE A 7 2.39 21.81 20.91
N ILE A 8 2.34 22.61 22.00
CA ILE A 8 3.12 23.84 22.17
C ILE A 8 4.40 23.56 22.98
N ASP A 9 4.29 22.72 24.02
CA ASP A 9 5.35 22.48 25.01
C ASP A 9 6.43 21.53 24.48
N TYR A 10 6.09 20.67 23.53
CA TYR A 10 6.97 19.64 22.99
C TYR A 10 7.11 19.78 21.47
N GLU A 11 8.31 19.73 20.99
CA GLU A 11 8.61 19.67 19.56
C GLU A 11 8.22 18.30 18.97
N ARG A 12 7.90 18.26 17.68
CA ARG A 12 7.70 17.02 16.96
C ARG A 12 9.04 16.30 16.81
N GLU A 13 9.05 15.02 17.17
CA GLU A 13 10.15 14.12 16.89
C GLU A 13 9.61 12.89 16.14
N ASP A 14 10.23 12.57 15.01
CA ASP A 14 9.92 11.37 14.22
C ASP A 14 11.04 10.33 14.37
N ALA A 15 10.73 9.07 14.07
CA ALA A 15 11.71 8.00 13.98
C ALA A 15 12.80 8.36 12.96
N LYS A 16 14.06 8.36 13.41
CA LYS A 16 15.20 8.69 12.57
C LYS A 16 15.46 7.59 11.55
N ALA A 17 15.79 7.95 10.32
CA ALA A 17 16.28 7.01 9.34
C ALA A 17 17.81 6.85 9.45
N ILE A 18 18.30 5.64 9.20
CA ILE A 18 19.73 5.39 9.01
C ILE A 18 20.20 6.19 7.79
N GLU A 19 21.41 6.74 7.85
CA GLU A 19 22.00 7.54 6.76
C GLU A 19 21.93 6.81 5.40
N PRO A 20 21.57 7.51 4.31
CA PRO A 20 21.34 6.88 3.00
C PRO A 20 22.47 5.96 2.53
N LYS A 21 23.73 6.40 2.66
CA LYS A 21 24.91 5.61 2.24
C LYS A 21 25.15 4.35 3.09
N GLU A 22 24.59 4.30 4.30
CA GLU A 22 24.68 3.12 5.17
C GLU A 22 23.50 2.18 4.92
N ARG A 23 22.29 2.71 4.84
CA ARG A 23 21.07 1.89 4.71
C ARG A 23 20.97 1.14 3.37
N ILE A 24 21.60 1.64 2.30
CA ILE A 24 21.65 0.97 1.01
C ILE A 24 22.49 -0.32 0.97
N LYS A 25 23.29 -0.59 2.01
CA LYS A 25 24.15 -1.80 2.07
C LYS A 25 23.39 -3.09 2.29
N ASN A 26 22.11 -3.02 2.63
CA ASN A 26 21.25 -4.16 2.87
C ASN A 26 19.77 -3.88 2.55
N PHE A 27 18.91 -4.89 2.72
CA PHE A 27 17.45 -4.80 2.49
C PHE A 27 16.66 -4.85 3.80
N LYS A 28 17.22 -4.45 4.93
CA LYS A 28 16.53 -4.36 6.23
C LYS A 28 15.79 -3.03 6.37
N GLU A 29 14.77 -2.98 7.24
CA GLU A 29 14.15 -1.73 7.66
C GLU A 29 15.23 -0.77 8.21
N PHE A 30 15.06 0.51 7.93
CA PHE A 30 16.09 1.51 8.20
C PHE A 30 15.63 2.64 9.13
N HIS A 31 14.40 2.59 9.64
CA HIS A 31 13.94 3.51 10.68
C HIS A 31 14.34 3.03 12.06
N ILE A 32 14.84 3.96 12.87
CA ILE A 32 15.19 3.72 14.27
C ILE A 32 14.01 4.17 15.12
N PRO A 33 13.25 3.24 15.74
CA PRO A 33 12.08 3.59 16.52
C PRO A 33 12.43 4.56 17.67
N LEU A 34 11.47 5.41 18.05
CA LEU A 34 11.58 6.23 19.24
C LEU A 34 11.59 5.36 20.50
N SER A 35 12.28 5.81 21.56
CA SER A 35 12.15 5.19 22.88
C SER A 35 10.75 5.35 23.44
N MET A 36 10.36 4.52 24.43
CA MET A 36 9.04 4.61 25.08
C MET A 36 8.78 5.99 25.67
N GLU A 37 9.77 6.61 26.31
CA GLU A 37 9.68 7.95 26.90
C GLU A 37 9.43 9.00 25.82
N LYS A 38 10.16 8.93 24.71
CA LYS A 38 9.96 9.84 23.57
C LYS A 38 8.59 9.66 22.94
N GLN A 39 8.12 8.42 22.79
CA GLN A 39 6.78 8.14 22.27
C GLN A 39 5.68 8.70 23.18
N GLN A 40 5.83 8.60 24.51
CA GLN A 40 4.91 9.21 25.46
C GLN A 40 4.84 10.74 25.25
N VAL A 41 5.99 11.39 25.08
CA VAL A 41 6.05 12.83 24.76
C VAL A 41 5.34 13.13 23.43
N GLN A 42 5.53 12.31 22.39
CA GLN A 42 4.83 12.51 21.11
C GLN A 42 3.32 12.24 21.23
N GLY A 43 2.89 11.30 22.06
CA GLY A 43 1.48 11.10 22.42
C GLY A 43 0.87 12.32 23.10
N ALA A 44 1.63 12.97 24.01
CA ALA A 44 1.21 14.19 24.71
C ALA A 44 0.92 15.38 23.76
N ARG A 45 1.51 15.39 22.55
CA ARG A 45 1.26 16.45 21.57
C ARG A 45 -0.17 16.46 21.01
N CYS A 46 -0.91 15.38 21.18
CA CYS A 46 -2.31 15.34 20.76
C CYS A 46 -3.19 16.17 21.72
N MET A 47 -3.70 17.30 21.25
CA MET A 47 -4.56 18.18 22.06
C MET A 47 -6.01 17.72 22.19
N ASN A 48 -6.38 16.55 21.64
CA ASN A 48 -7.76 16.03 21.64
C ASN A 48 -8.78 17.09 21.18
N CYS A 49 -8.60 17.61 19.99
CA CYS A 49 -9.19 18.86 19.49
C CYS A 49 -10.74 18.88 19.35
N GLY A 50 -11.46 17.84 19.71
CA GLY A 50 -12.93 17.77 19.60
C GLY A 50 -13.49 17.67 18.18
N VAL A 51 -12.73 18.13 17.16
CA VAL A 51 -13.01 17.96 15.73
C VAL A 51 -11.81 17.27 15.07
N PRO A 52 -11.64 15.96 15.29
CA PRO A 52 -10.44 15.25 14.90
C PRO A 52 -10.45 14.89 13.40
N PHE A 53 -10.04 15.82 12.55
CA PHE A 53 -9.89 15.56 11.10
C PHE A 53 -8.99 14.36 10.80
N CYS A 54 -8.05 14.04 11.71
CA CYS A 54 -7.24 12.83 11.60
C CYS A 54 -8.05 11.53 11.47
N GLN A 55 -9.30 11.51 12.00
CA GLN A 55 -10.22 10.36 11.94
C GLN A 55 -11.25 10.45 10.81
N SER A 56 -11.30 11.53 10.03
CA SER A 56 -12.44 11.82 9.17
C SER A 56 -12.61 10.88 7.99
N GLY A 57 -11.51 10.44 7.36
CA GLY A 57 -11.56 9.59 6.16
C GLY A 57 -12.35 10.19 4.99
N MET A 58 -12.55 11.51 4.98
CA MET A 58 -13.36 12.19 3.96
C MET A 58 -12.61 12.27 2.63
N THR A 59 -13.37 12.28 1.53
CA THR A 59 -12.82 12.60 0.21
C THR A 59 -13.06 14.08 -0.08
N ILE A 60 -11.98 14.86 -0.17
CA ILE A 60 -12.00 16.29 -0.48
C ILE A 60 -11.24 16.49 -1.79
N MET A 61 -11.84 17.13 -2.79
CA MET A 61 -11.26 17.36 -4.13
C MET A 61 -10.68 16.09 -4.76
N GLY A 62 -11.35 14.93 -4.56
CA GLY A 62 -10.97 13.63 -5.11
C GLY A 62 -9.83 12.91 -4.36
N MET A 63 -9.33 13.47 -3.26
CA MET A 63 -8.28 12.86 -2.44
C MET A 63 -8.75 12.65 -0.99
N THR A 64 -8.21 11.63 -0.34
CA THR A 64 -8.57 11.29 1.04
C THR A 64 -7.91 12.23 2.03
N SER A 65 -8.69 12.77 2.97
CA SER A 65 -8.25 13.54 4.13
C SER A 65 -8.61 12.81 5.42
N GLY A 66 -7.64 12.62 6.30
CA GLY A 66 -7.80 11.82 7.52
C GLY A 66 -7.78 10.31 7.28
N CYS A 67 -7.93 9.54 8.34
CA CYS A 67 -7.82 8.09 8.30
C CYS A 67 -9.13 7.43 7.84
N PRO A 68 -9.15 6.67 6.72
CA PRO A 68 -10.31 5.92 6.28
C PRO A 68 -10.80 4.85 7.28
N LEU A 69 -9.92 4.36 8.15
CA LEU A 69 -10.27 3.43 9.22
C LEU A 69 -10.92 4.11 10.43
N HIS A 70 -11.09 5.44 10.39
CA HIS A 70 -11.56 6.23 11.52
C HIS A 70 -10.81 5.91 12.82
N ASN A 71 -9.49 5.70 12.73
CA ASN A 71 -8.64 5.36 13.85
C ASN A 71 -8.83 6.36 15.01
N LEU A 72 -9.03 5.83 16.22
CA LEU A 72 -9.31 6.59 17.41
C LEU A 72 -8.05 7.31 17.94
N VAL A 73 -7.44 8.10 17.07
CA VAL A 73 -6.11 8.73 17.26
C VAL A 73 -6.00 9.51 18.56
N PRO A 74 -6.95 10.39 18.95
CA PRO A 74 -6.84 11.11 20.22
C PRO A 74 -6.87 10.19 21.43
N GLU A 75 -7.69 9.14 21.41
CA GLU A 75 -7.86 8.24 22.54
C GLU A 75 -6.60 7.40 22.80
N TRP A 76 -6.04 6.76 21.78
CA TRP A 76 -4.84 5.94 21.99
C TRP A 76 -3.57 6.79 22.19
N ASN A 77 -3.52 8.04 21.70
CA ASN A 77 -2.44 8.97 22.04
C ASN A 77 -2.46 9.38 23.53
N ASP A 78 -3.64 9.58 24.10
CA ASP A 78 -3.80 9.84 25.53
C ASP A 78 -3.32 8.66 26.39
N LEU A 79 -3.72 7.46 26.01
CA LEU A 79 -3.29 6.23 26.65
C LEU A 79 -1.78 6.00 26.53
N LEU A 80 -1.19 6.33 25.36
CA LEU A 80 0.25 6.28 25.14
C LEU A 80 0.98 7.26 26.04
N TYR A 81 0.53 8.53 26.09
CA TYR A 81 1.09 9.57 26.96
C TYR A 81 1.13 9.15 28.44
N THR A 82 0.04 8.53 28.92
CA THR A 82 -0.07 8.08 30.32
C THR A 82 0.59 6.73 30.59
N GLY A 83 1.28 6.13 29.60
CA GLY A 83 1.99 4.86 29.74
C GLY A 83 1.11 3.62 29.72
N ASN A 84 -0.17 3.74 29.35
CA ASN A 84 -1.13 2.64 29.31
C ASN A 84 -1.10 1.90 27.97
N TYR A 85 0.04 1.29 27.63
CA TYR A 85 0.29 0.66 26.31
C TYR A 85 -0.69 -0.44 25.94
N GLN A 86 -1.09 -1.29 26.90
CA GLN A 86 -2.07 -2.35 26.63
C GLN A 86 -3.42 -1.77 26.23
N GLN A 87 -3.88 -0.72 26.91
CA GLN A 87 -5.14 -0.05 26.56
C GLN A 87 -5.00 0.73 25.23
N ALA A 88 -3.85 1.34 24.98
CA ALA A 88 -3.57 1.99 23.72
C ALA A 88 -3.65 0.99 22.55
N TYR A 89 -3.05 -0.20 22.70
CA TYR A 89 -3.17 -1.30 21.74
C TYR A 89 -4.63 -1.72 21.52
N ASN A 90 -5.39 -1.97 22.59
CA ASN A 90 -6.78 -2.37 22.49
C ASN A 90 -7.62 -1.32 21.73
N ARG A 91 -7.31 -0.03 21.96
CA ARG A 91 -8.02 1.08 21.30
C ARG A 91 -7.64 1.22 19.83
N LEU A 92 -6.37 1.08 19.51
CA LEU A 92 -5.86 1.09 18.14
C LEU A 92 -6.41 -0.10 17.34
N HIS A 93 -6.38 -1.30 17.92
CA HIS A 93 -6.81 -2.53 17.26
C HIS A 93 -8.33 -2.60 17.06
N LYS A 94 -9.12 -1.77 17.76
CA LYS A 94 -10.57 -1.69 17.58
C LYS A 94 -10.96 -1.29 16.15
N THR A 95 -10.21 -0.41 15.52
CA THR A 95 -10.48 0.13 14.17
C THR A 95 -9.48 -0.32 13.12
N ASN A 96 -8.28 -0.75 13.50
CA ASN A 96 -7.24 -1.21 12.59
C ASN A 96 -6.78 -2.63 12.93
N ASN A 97 -6.97 -3.56 12.01
CA ASN A 97 -6.56 -4.95 12.18
C ASN A 97 -5.03 -5.14 12.10
N PHE A 98 -4.31 -4.22 11.43
CA PHE A 98 -2.91 -4.39 11.08
C PHE A 98 -2.07 -3.13 11.31
N PRO A 99 -1.97 -2.64 12.55
CA PRO A 99 -1.11 -1.50 12.86
C PRO A 99 0.35 -1.73 12.50
N GLU A 100 0.83 -2.99 12.56
CA GLU A 100 2.17 -3.38 12.15
C GLU A 100 2.46 -3.11 10.68
N PHE A 101 1.44 -3.14 9.81
CA PHE A 101 1.59 -2.82 8.38
C PHE A 101 1.37 -1.33 8.13
N THR A 102 0.29 -0.76 8.66
CA THR A 102 -0.08 0.64 8.41
C THR A 102 0.94 1.61 8.97
N SER A 103 1.53 1.34 10.12
CA SER A 103 2.60 2.17 10.69
C SER A 103 3.89 2.21 9.84
N ARG A 104 4.07 1.25 8.93
CA ARG A 104 5.23 1.19 8.02
C ARG A 104 4.95 1.69 6.62
N VAL A 105 3.77 1.40 6.08
CA VAL A 105 3.48 1.62 4.64
C VAL A 105 2.39 2.66 4.36
N CYS A 106 1.61 3.09 5.37
CA CYS A 106 0.61 4.14 5.17
C CYS A 106 1.29 5.50 5.01
N PRO A 107 0.84 6.35 4.06
CA PRO A 107 1.38 7.71 3.89
C PRO A 107 0.97 8.68 5.02
N ALA A 108 0.32 8.20 6.08
CA ALA A 108 -0.11 8.95 7.25
C ALA A 108 -1.09 10.10 6.92
N LEU A 109 -2.21 9.76 6.26
CA LEU A 109 -3.30 10.69 5.97
C LEU A 109 -3.79 11.45 7.21
N CYS A 110 -3.79 10.77 8.37
CA CYS A 110 -4.14 11.33 9.67
C CYS A 110 -3.23 12.49 10.09
N GLU A 111 -1.92 12.41 9.84
CA GLU A 111 -0.98 13.49 10.15
C GLU A 111 -1.22 14.70 9.24
N LYS A 112 -1.47 14.47 7.95
CA LYS A 112 -1.69 15.57 6.99
C LYS A 112 -3.01 16.33 7.23
N ALA A 113 -3.96 15.69 7.92
CA ALA A 113 -5.23 16.27 8.33
C ALA A 113 -5.26 16.68 9.83
N CYS A 114 -4.18 16.47 10.56
CA CYS A 114 -4.11 16.83 11.99
C CYS A 114 -4.29 18.34 12.18
N THR A 115 -5.17 18.73 13.10
CA THR A 115 -5.46 20.14 13.42
C THR A 115 -4.21 20.87 13.94
N CYS A 116 -3.32 20.18 14.67
CA CYS A 116 -2.05 20.76 15.11
C CYS A 116 -1.20 21.24 13.92
N GLY A 117 -1.26 20.53 12.77
CA GLY A 117 -0.57 20.91 11.54
C GLY A 117 -1.05 22.20 10.88
N HIS A 118 -2.12 22.81 11.40
CA HIS A 118 -2.57 24.13 10.95
C HIS A 118 -1.78 25.29 11.62
N TRP A 119 -1.23 25.03 12.79
CA TRP A 119 -0.52 26.01 13.61
C TRP A 119 0.98 25.72 13.73
N GLY A 120 1.39 24.52 13.42
CA GLY A 120 2.76 24.05 13.55
C GLY A 120 2.90 22.64 13.03
N ASP A 121 3.67 21.79 13.72
CA ASP A 121 3.85 20.40 13.31
C ASP A 121 2.67 19.50 13.76
N PRO A 122 2.17 18.61 12.87
CA PRO A 122 1.18 17.63 13.24
C PRO A 122 1.73 16.63 14.27
N VAL A 123 0.86 15.87 14.93
CA VAL A 123 1.25 14.75 15.81
C VAL A 123 1.90 13.64 14.98
N SER A 124 2.96 13.00 15.49
CA SER A 124 3.66 11.86 14.88
C SER A 124 2.82 10.58 15.02
N VAL A 125 1.66 10.56 14.37
CA VAL A 125 0.62 9.52 14.52
C VAL A 125 1.15 8.15 14.10
N ARG A 126 1.85 8.09 12.97
CA ARG A 126 2.38 6.83 12.41
C ARG A 126 3.45 6.21 13.31
N ASP A 127 4.34 7.02 13.86
CA ASP A 127 5.40 6.52 14.74
C ASP A 127 4.84 6.12 16.12
N ASN A 128 3.81 6.82 16.61
CA ASN A 128 3.08 6.41 17.80
C ASN A 128 2.35 5.08 17.60
N GLU A 129 1.68 4.90 16.46
CA GLU A 129 1.06 3.63 16.05
C GLU A 129 2.10 2.49 16.02
N HIS A 130 3.28 2.74 15.43
CA HIS A 130 4.39 1.80 15.40
C HIS A 130 4.85 1.41 16.80
N GLY A 131 5.03 2.38 17.68
CA GLY A 131 5.45 2.12 19.05
C GLY A 131 4.43 1.32 19.85
N ILE A 132 3.14 1.61 19.69
CA ILE A 132 2.08 0.85 20.37
C ILE A 132 2.10 -0.62 19.93
N ILE A 133 2.15 -0.89 18.61
CA ILE A 133 2.08 -2.27 18.11
C ILE A 133 3.35 -3.08 18.43
N GLU A 134 4.54 -2.50 18.28
CA GLU A 134 5.77 -3.21 18.60
C GLU A 134 5.89 -3.50 20.11
N THR A 135 5.45 -2.57 20.96
CA THR A 135 5.32 -2.81 22.39
C THR A 135 4.32 -3.93 22.69
N ALA A 136 3.18 -3.95 22.00
CA ALA A 136 2.17 -4.98 22.19
C ALA A 136 2.68 -6.39 21.88
N TYR A 137 3.46 -6.55 20.83
CA TYR A 137 4.12 -7.82 20.52
C TYR A 137 5.21 -8.17 21.55
N LYS A 138 6.04 -7.21 21.94
CA LYS A 138 7.11 -7.39 22.92
C LYS A 138 6.58 -7.85 24.28
N GLU A 139 5.50 -7.22 24.74
CA GLU A 139 4.87 -7.50 26.05
C GLU A 139 3.80 -8.62 25.97
N GLY A 140 3.56 -9.19 24.79
CA GLY A 140 2.63 -10.31 24.60
C GLY A 140 1.14 -9.91 24.53
N TYR A 141 0.79 -8.63 24.38
CA TYR A 141 -0.61 -8.20 24.25
C TYR A 141 -1.21 -8.53 22.89
N ALA A 142 -0.38 -8.60 21.85
CA ALA A 142 -0.77 -8.93 20.48
C ALA A 142 -0.79 -10.43 20.20
N GLY A 143 -1.19 -11.24 21.18
CA GLY A 143 -1.38 -12.67 21.04
C GLY A 143 -2.72 -13.06 20.40
N PRO A 144 -2.94 -14.37 20.17
CA PRO A 144 -4.13 -14.88 19.51
C PRO A 144 -5.40 -14.71 20.35
N HIS A 145 -6.49 -14.29 19.72
CA HIS A 145 -7.82 -14.16 20.30
C HIS A 145 -8.76 -15.21 19.70
N ILE A 146 -8.74 -16.41 20.27
CA ILE A 146 -9.53 -17.54 19.78
C ILE A 146 -11.01 -17.29 20.11
N PRO A 147 -11.93 -17.30 19.14
CA PRO A 147 -13.35 -17.13 19.39
C PRO A 147 -13.91 -18.28 20.22
N LYS A 148 -14.64 -17.95 21.28
CA LYS A 148 -15.21 -18.93 22.23
C LYS A 148 -16.29 -19.83 21.61
N VAL A 149 -16.96 -19.34 20.56
CA VAL A 149 -18.07 -20.02 19.89
C VAL A 149 -17.84 -19.99 18.39
N ARG A 150 -17.92 -21.15 17.75
CA ARG A 150 -17.91 -21.27 16.29
C ARG A 150 -19.34 -21.34 15.75
N THR A 151 -19.59 -20.64 14.65
CA THR A 151 -20.93 -20.56 14.02
C THR A 151 -21.24 -21.74 13.12
N GLY A 152 -20.22 -22.51 12.72
CA GLY A 152 -20.33 -23.58 11.71
C GLY A 152 -20.51 -23.06 10.28
N LYS A 153 -20.47 -21.72 10.07
CA LYS A 153 -20.52 -21.13 8.73
C LYS A 153 -19.14 -21.07 8.11
N LYS A 154 -19.02 -21.45 6.85
CA LYS A 154 -17.76 -21.53 6.12
C LYS A 154 -17.65 -20.39 5.11
N VAL A 155 -16.53 -19.65 5.16
CA VAL A 155 -16.26 -18.55 4.22
C VAL A 155 -14.92 -18.79 3.54
N ALA A 156 -14.92 -18.74 2.20
CA ALA A 156 -13.70 -18.71 1.39
C ALA A 156 -13.35 -17.26 1.04
N ILE A 157 -12.07 -16.90 1.18
CA ILE A 157 -11.54 -15.61 0.78
C ILE A 157 -10.46 -15.85 -0.28
N ILE A 158 -10.60 -15.20 -1.44
CA ILE A 158 -9.70 -15.37 -2.57
C ILE A 158 -8.77 -14.17 -2.65
N GLY A 159 -7.52 -14.38 -2.30
CA GLY A 159 -6.48 -13.36 -2.19
C GLY A 159 -6.20 -12.97 -0.74
N SER A 160 -4.93 -12.97 -0.38
CA SER A 160 -4.41 -12.69 0.96
C SER A 160 -3.80 -11.29 1.10
N GLY A 161 -4.17 -10.35 0.23
CA GLY A 161 -3.81 -8.93 0.41
C GLY A 161 -4.50 -8.30 1.63
N PRO A 162 -4.23 -7.03 1.95
CA PRO A 162 -4.77 -6.37 3.15
C PRO A 162 -6.29 -6.48 3.31
N SER A 163 -7.06 -6.41 2.22
CA SER A 163 -8.52 -6.55 2.29
C SER A 163 -8.96 -7.97 2.65
N GLY A 164 -8.35 -8.98 2.02
CA GLY A 164 -8.63 -10.39 2.33
C GLY A 164 -8.24 -10.77 3.75
N LEU A 165 -7.09 -10.29 4.22
CA LEU A 165 -6.65 -10.50 5.61
C LEU A 165 -7.58 -9.82 6.60
N ALA A 166 -8.05 -8.57 6.33
CA ALA A 166 -8.98 -7.87 7.21
C ALA A 166 -10.35 -8.56 7.27
N ALA A 167 -10.85 -9.05 6.13
CA ALA A 167 -12.07 -9.85 6.09
C ALA A 167 -11.91 -11.16 6.86
N ALA A 168 -10.77 -11.84 6.70
CA ALA A 168 -10.47 -13.09 7.41
C ALA A 168 -10.42 -12.89 8.93
N ASP A 169 -9.72 -11.85 9.39
CA ASP A 169 -9.60 -11.53 10.81
C ASP A 169 -10.97 -11.24 11.43
N GLN A 170 -11.78 -10.37 10.81
CA GLN A 170 -13.10 -10.01 11.32
C GLN A 170 -14.07 -11.20 11.36
N LEU A 171 -14.15 -11.98 10.28
CA LEU A 171 -15.04 -13.14 10.21
C LEU A 171 -14.61 -14.26 11.13
N ASN A 172 -13.31 -14.49 11.30
CA ASN A 172 -12.82 -15.47 12.26
C ASN A 172 -13.12 -15.05 13.71
N GLN A 173 -12.93 -13.78 14.07
CA GLN A 173 -13.30 -13.23 15.39
C GLN A 173 -14.80 -13.38 15.65
N ARG A 174 -15.63 -13.27 14.61
CA ARG A 174 -17.07 -13.51 14.69
C ARG A 174 -17.43 -14.99 14.91
N GLY A 175 -16.47 -15.90 14.70
CA GLY A 175 -16.61 -17.34 14.92
C GLY A 175 -16.88 -18.15 13.65
N HIS A 176 -16.78 -17.56 12.46
CA HIS A 176 -16.89 -18.31 11.21
C HIS A 176 -15.63 -19.13 10.93
N ASP A 177 -15.78 -20.22 10.16
CA ASP A 177 -14.68 -21.03 9.66
C ASP A 177 -14.16 -20.40 8.36
N VAL A 178 -12.98 -19.76 8.45
CA VAL A 178 -12.41 -18.97 7.36
C VAL A 178 -11.24 -19.69 6.71
N THR A 179 -11.27 -19.79 5.38
CA THR A 179 -10.15 -20.27 4.57
C THR A 179 -9.76 -19.21 3.55
N VAL A 180 -8.48 -18.81 3.55
CA VAL A 180 -7.89 -17.84 2.62
C VAL A 180 -7.07 -18.60 1.58
N TYR A 181 -7.41 -18.41 0.30
CA TYR A 181 -6.67 -18.95 -0.83
C TYR A 181 -5.73 -17.89 -1.40
N GLU A 182 -4.47 -18.22 -1.56
CA GLU A 182 -3.43 -17.35 -2.11
C GLU A 182 -2.70 -18.05 -3.26
N ARG A 183 -2.58 -17.38 -4.41
CA ARG A 183 -1.88 -17.94 -5.57
C ARG A 183 -0.36 -17.96 -5.40
N ASP A 184 0.18 -17.00 -4.65
CA ASP A 184 1.60 -16.97 -4.36
C ASP A 184 1.97 -17.98 -3.25
N ASP A 185 3.24 -18.29 -3.12
CA ASP A 185 3.76 -19.23 -2.11
C ASP A 185 3.74 -18.66 -0.67
N ARG A 186 3.53 -17.35 -0.53
CA ARG A 186 3.43 -16.65 0.76
C ARG A 186 2.23 -15.73 0.81
N VAL A 187 1.67 -15.61 2.00
CA VAL A 187 0.53 -14.75 2.31
C VAL A 187 0.96 -13.28 2.39
N GLY A 188 0.09 -12.36 1.99
CA GLY A 188 0.31 -10.91 2.15
C GLY A 188 0.08 -10.08 0.90
N GLY A 189 -0.05 -10.69 -0.27
CA GLY A 189 -0.26 -9.98 -1.54
C GLY A 189 0.84 -8.94 -1.80
N LEU A 190 0.46 -7.68 -2.07
CA LEU A 190 1.44 -6.61 -2.32
C LEU A 190 2.29 -6.25 -1.08
N LEU A 191 1.83 -6.49 0.14
CA LEU A 191 2.66 -6.33 1.35
C LEU A 191 3.86 -7.28 1.31
N MET A 192 3.65 -8.52 0.84
CA MET A 192 4.70 -9.53 0.72
C MET A 192 5.61 -9.25 -0.49
N TYR A 193 5.03 -9.10 -1.68
CA TYR A 193 5.80 -9.11 -2.92
C TYR A 193 5.81 -7.80 -3.72
N GLY A 194 4.96 -6.82 -3.39
CA GLY A 194 4.96 -5.51 -4.05
C GLY A 194 5.80 -4.45 -3.32
N ILE A 195 5.83 -4.51 -2.00
CA ILE A 195 6.59 -3.59 -1.15
C ILE A 195 7.97 -4.19 -0.85
N PRO A 196 9.08 -3.45 -1.03
CA PRO A 196 10.42 -3.98 -0.75
C PRO A 196 10.63 -4.29 0.74
N ASN A 197 11.54 -5.23 1.03
CA ASN A 197 11.82 -5.66 2.41
C ASN A 197 12.35 -4.53 3.29
N MET A 198 13.11 -3.58 2.74
CA MET A 198 13.62 -2.42 3.49
C MET A 198 12.54 -1.43 3.93
N LYS A 199 11.33 -1.50 3.37
CA LYS A 199 10.18 -0.69 3.78
C LYS A 199 9.24 -1.43 4.74
N LEU A 200 9.14 -2.75 4.58
CA LEU A 200 8.38 -3.66 5.43
C LEU A 200 9.06 -5.02 5.44
N GLU A 201 9.77 -5.36 6.52
CA GLU A 201 10.39 -6.67 6.68
C GLU A 201 9.33 -7.77 6.71
N LYS A 202 9.55 -8.85 5.94
CA LYS A 202 8.52 -9.88 5.71
C LYS A 202 8.23 -10.72 6.95
N GLN A 203 9.17 -10.79 7.88
CA GLN A 203 8.96 -11.40 9.21
C GLN A 203 7.82 -10.72 10.00
N ILE A 204 7.55 -9.44 9.75
CA ILE A 204 6.43 -8.71 10.37
C ILE A 204 5.10 -9.26 9.86
N ILE A 205 5.03 -9.59 8.56
CA ILE A 205 3.84 -10.23 7.97
C ILE A 205 3.69 -11.63 8.54
N ASP A 206 4.76 -12.44 8.54
CA ASP A 206 4.74 -13.81 9.04
C ASP A 206 4.29 -13.86 10.52
N ARG A 207 4.76 -12.89 11.34
CA ARG A 207 4.36 -12.75 12.74
C ARG A 207 2.84 -12.63 12.88
N LYS A 208 2.19 -11.71 12.13
CA LYS A 208 0.73 -11.54 12.19
C LYS A 208 -0.02 -12.75 11.61
N ILE A 209 0.46 -13.31 10.50
CA ILE A 209 -0.16 -14.50 9.90
C ILE A 209 -0.12 -15.69 10.86
N ASN A 210 0.93 -15.85 11.62
CA ASN A 210 1.02 -16.93 12.64
C ASN A 210 -0.02 -16.71 13.75
N VAL A 211 -0.22 -15.49 14.24
CA VAL A 211 -1.32 -15.18 15.17
C VAL A 211 -2.68 -15.56 14.57
N MET A 212 -2.97 -15.16 13.33
CA MET A 212 -4.23 -15.52 12.66
C MET A 212 -4.41 -17.03 12.48
N LYS A 213 -3.34 -17.78 12.22
CA LYS A 213 -3.38 -19.25 12.15
C LYS A 213 -3.71 -19.87 13.51
N GLU A 214 -3.13 -19.38 14.59
CA GLU A 214 -3.42 -19.82 15.95
C GLU A 214 -4.86 -19.51 16.35
N GLU A 215 -5.44 -18.42 15.84
CA GLU A 215 -6.86 -18.06 15.98
C GLU A 215 -7.81 -18.97 15.18
N GLY A 216 -7.27 -19.76 14.24
CA GLY A 216 -8.02 -20.75 13.47
C GLY A 216 -8.28 -20.38 12.00
N VAL A 217 -7.73 -19.29 11.47
CA VAL A 217 -7.77 -18.97 10.05
C VAL A 217 -6.91 -19.96 9.27
N LYS A 218 -7.46 -20.58 8.24
CA LYS A 218 -6.74 -21.48 7.34
C LYS A 218 -6.21 -20.74 6.14
N PHE A 219 -4.94 -20.99 5.78
CA PHE A 219 -4.30 -20.42 4.60
C PHE A 219 -3.86 -21.53 3.65
N ILE A 220 -4.27 -21.43 2.38
CA ILE A 220 -3.89 -22.34 1.28
C ILE A 220 -3.10 -21.49 0.28
N THR A 221 -1.78 -21.65 0.28
CA THR A 221 -0.86 -20.93 -0.60
C THR A 221 -0.49 -21.76 -1.83
N GLY A 222 0.04 -21.13 -2.89
CA GLY A 222 0.35 -21.78 -4.16
C GLY A 222 -0.90 -22.30 -4.88
N CYS A 223 -2.07 -21.70 -4.62
CA CYS A 223 -3.36 -22.13 -5.16
C CYS A 223 -4.03 -20.97 -5.92
N ASN A 224 -3.97 -21.02 -7.23
CA ASN A 224 -4.60 -20.05 -8.11
C ASN A 224 -6.05 -20.43 -8.41
N VAL A 225 -6.97 -19.86 -7.66
CA VAL A 225 -8.42 -20.10 -7.84
C VAL A 225 -8.86 -19.59 -9.23
N GLY A 226 -9.67 -20.40 -9.91
CA GLY A 226 -10.04 -20.19 -11.31
C GLY A 226 -9.11 -20.88 -12.32
N VAL A 227 -7.94 -21.36 -11.85
CA VAL A 227 -6.98 -22.16 -12.63
C VAL A 227 -6.81 -23.53 -11.99
N ASP A 228 -6.30 -23.58 -10.74
CA ASP A 228 -6.01 -24.83 -10.02
C ASP A 228 -7.25 -25.43 -9.35
N VAL A 229 -8.15 -24.54 -8.86
CA VAL A 229 -9.42 -24.89 -8.22
C VAL A 229 -10.55 -24.15 -8.93
N LYS A 230 -11.61 -24.87 -9.29
CA LYS A 230 -12.76 -24.29 -9.99
C LYS A 230 -13.64 -23.50 -9.02
N SER A 231 -14.11 -22.34 -9.45
CA SER A 231 -15.05 -21.51 -8.66
C SER A 231 -16.30 -22.28 -8.23
N ALA A 232 -16.83 -23.16 -9.10
CA ALA A 232 -17.99 -23.98 -8.82
C ALA A 232 -17.78 -24.97 -7.66
N GLU A 233 -16.56 -25.42 -7.40
CA GLU A 233 -16.23 -26.29 -6.26
C GLU A 233 -16.30 -25.50 -4.96
N LEU A 234 -15.72 -24.29 -4.95
CA LEU A 234 -15.77 -23.38 -3.78
C LEU A 234 -17.19 -22.94 -3.45
N LEU A 235 -18.02 -22.64 -4.46
CA LEU A 235 -19.43 -22.27 -4.27
C LEU A 235 -20.31 -23.42 -3.73
N LYS A 236 -19.86 -24.66 -3.80
CA LYS A 236 -20.53 -25.82 -3.18
C LYS A 236 -20.04 -26.08 -1.75
N GLU A 237 -18.75 -25.82 -1.51
CA GLU A 237 -18.12 -26.14 -0.21
C GLU A 237 -18.35 -25.05 0.84
N TYR A 238 -18.38 -23.77 0.41
CA TYR A 238 -18.46 -22.60 1.29
C TYR A 238 -19.83 -21.93 1.21
N ASP A 239 -20.32 -21.44 2.35
CA ASP A 239 -21.56 -20.67 2.41
C ASP A 239 -21.45 -19.32 1.69
N ARG A 240 -20.25 -18.69 1.74
CA ARG A 240 -19.93 -17.42 1.07
C ARG A 240 -18.52 -17.42 0.54
N VAL A 241 -18.32 -16.67 -0.54
CA VAL A 241 -17.00 -16.44 -1.16
C VAL A 241 -16.75 -14.92 -1.25
N ILE A 242 -15.56 -14.48 -0.87
CA ILE A 242 -15.13 -13.07 -0.97
C ILE A 242 -13.95 -12.98 -1.92
N LEU A 243 -14.09 -12.16 -2.96
CA LEU A 243 -13.01 -11.89 -3.92
C LEU A 243 -12.17 -10.69 -3.48
N CYS A 244 -10.89 -10.91 -3.16
CA CYS A 244 -9.93 -9.91 -2.68
C CYS A 244 -8.62 -9.96 -3.48
N CYS A 245 -8.71 -10.20 -4.81
CA CYS A 245 -7.53 -10.45 -5.66
C CYS A 245 -6.74 -9.19 -6.06
N GLY A 246 -7.23 -8.01 -5.65
CA GLY A 246 -6.60 -6.73 -5.97
C GLY A 246 -6.81 -6.27 -7.42
N ALA A 247 -6.12 -5.18 -7.79
CA ALA A 247 -6.07 -4.62 -9.14
C ALA A 247 -4.68 -4.87 -9.71
N LYS A 248 -4.48 -6.02 -10.38
CA LYS A 248 -3.14 -6.44 -10.86
C LYS A 248 -2.96 -6.30 -12.38
N HIS A 249 -3.97 -5.81 -13.11
CA HIS A 249 -3.82 -5.51 -14.54
C HIS A 249 -2.98 -4.24 -14.69
N ALA A 250 -1.67 -4.40 -14.93
CA ALA A 250 -0.73 -3.29 -15.03
C ALA A 250 -1.02 -2.41 -16.26
N ARG A 251 -0.89 -1.09 -16.10
CA ARG A 251 -0.91 -0.15 -17.21
C ARG A 251 0.41 -0.21 -17.96
N ASP A 252 0.35 -0.47 -19.25
CA ASP A 252 1.53 -0.54 -20.12
C ASP A 252 1.76 0.75 -20.91
N ILE A 253 2.98 0.91 -21.43
CA ILE A 253 3.40 2.05 -22.25
C ILE A 253 3.34 1.62 -23.73
N LYS A 254 2.53 2.33 -24.50
CA LYS A 254 2.40 2.10 -25.94
C LYS A 254 3.46 2.93 -26.69
N ALA A 255 4.68 2.41 -26.76
CA ALA A 255 5.79 3.03 -27.48
C ALA A 255 6.50 1.99 -28.36
N ALA A 256 7.09 2.43 -29.48
CA ALA A 256 7.88 1.57 -30.35
C ALA A 256 9.02 0.92 -29.55
N GLY A 257 9.36 -0.34 -29.86
CA GLY A 257 10.41 -1.08 -29.19
C GLY A 257 10.05 -1.61 -27.79
N ARG A 258 8.76 -1.54 -27.36
CA ARG A 258 8.29 -2.03 -26.06
C ARG A 258 8.62 -3.51 -25.79
N ASP A 259 8.80 -4.28 -26.82
CA ASP A 259 9.15 -5.72 -26.80
C ASP A 259 10.64 -6.00 -26.57
N ALA A 260 11.47 -4.98 -26.32
CA ALA A 260 12.88 -5.17 -26.02
C ALA A 260 13.09 -5.94 -24.71
N GLU A 261 14.05 -6.87 -24.72
CA GLU A 261 14.52 -7.54 -23.50
C GLU A 261 15.18 -6.52 -22.56
N GLY A 262 14.69 -6.41 -21.31
CA GLY A 262 15.16 -5.44 -20.32
C GLY A 262 14.05 -4.46 -19.88
N ILE A 263 12.82 -4.61 -20.40
CA ILE A 263 11.67 -3.80 -20.01
C ILE A 263 10.69 -4.66 -19.22
N TYR A 264 10.46 -4.31 -17.95
CA TYR A 264 9.62 -5.08 -17.04
C TYR A 264 8.61 -4.17 -16.34
N PHE A 265 7.52 -4.73 -15.83
CA PHE A 265 6.66 -4.02 -14.88
C PHE A 265 7.36 -3.92 -13.52
N ALA A 266 7.15 -2.80 -12.85
CA ALA A 266 7.75 -2.53 -11.55
C ALA A 266 7.42 -3.61 -10.50
N VAL A 267 6.16 -4.09 -10.49
CA VAL A 267 5.74 -5.15 -9.54
C VAL A 267 6.47 -6.46 -9.81
N ASP A 268 6.70 -6.83 -11.06
CA ASP A 268 7.47 -8.04 -11.40
C ASP A 268 8.93 -7.94 -10.92
N TYR A 269 9.54 -6.76 -11.10
CA TYR A 269 10.88 -6.47 -10.59
C TYR A 269 10.95 -6.58 -9.07
N LEU A 270 10.04 -5.91 -8.34
CA LEU A 270 9.99 -5.91 -6.88
C LEU A 270 9.67 -7.29 -6.33
N SER A 271 8.73 -8.01 -6.95
CA SER A 271 8.34 -9.36 -6.51
C SER A 271 9.47 -10.36 -6.65
N ARG A 272 10.12 -10.41 -7.82
CA ARG A 272 11.25 -11.33 -8.06
C ARG A 272 12.43 -11.00 -7.15
N ASN A 273 12.70 -9.70 -6.90
CA ASN A 273 13.76 -9.29 -5.98
C ASN A 273 13.45 -9.75 -4.56
N THR A 274 12.25 -9.49 -4.04
CA THR A 274 11.85 -9.90 -2.69
C THR A 274 11.84 -11.41 -2.54
N LYS A 275 11.31 -12.14 -3.55
CA LYS A 275 11.28 -13.60 -3.52
C LYS A 275 12.70 -14.20 -3.47
N SER A 276 13.61 -13.75 -4.33
CA SER A 276 15.01 -14.21 -4.33
C SER A 276 15.75 -13.87 -3.04
N LEU A 277 15.48 -12.68 -2.45
CA LEU A 277 15.99 -12.30 -1.14
C LEU A 277 15.56 -13.31 -0.06
N LEU A 278 14.27 -13.62 0.00
CA LEU A 278 13.70 -14.50 1.03
C LEU A 278 14.09 -15.97 0.85
N ASP A 279 14.11 -16.46 -0.39
CA ASP A 279 14.37 -17.87 -0.69
C ASP A 279 15.85 -18.23 -0.55
N SER A 280 16.75 -17.32 -0.92
CA SER A 280 18.17 -17.68 -1.10
C SER A 280 19.18 -16.59 -0.74
N ASN A 281 18.71 -15.42 -0.29
CA ASN A 281 19.54 -14.23 -0.14
C ASN A 281 20.29 -13.91 -1.46
N PHE A 282 19.54 -13.93 -2.57
CA PHE A 282 19.98 -13.68 -3.96
C PHE A 282 20.92 -14.74 -4.57
N LYS A 283 21.17 -15.86 -3.92
CA LYS A 283 22.07 -16.92 -4.43
C LYS A 283 21.47 -17.69 -5.61
N ASP A 284 20.15 -17.68 -5.78
CA ASP A 284 19.43 -18.37 -6.85
C ASP A 284 19.49 -17.63 -8.21
N ASN A 285 19.92 -16.38 -8.22
CA ASN A 285 19.98 -15.51 -9.41
C ASN A 285 18.64 -15.38 -10.18
N LYS A 286 17.49 -15.61 -9.52
CA LYS A 286 16.16 -15.56 -10.15
C LYS A 286 15.53 -14.17 -10.17
N PHE A 287 16.22 -13.16 -9.67
CA PHE A 287 15.77 -11.77 -9.66
C PHE A 287 16.21 -11.02 -10.94
N ILE A 288 15.54 -9.91 -11.22
CA ILE A 288 15.94 -9.00 -12.29
C ILE A 288 17.05 -8.10 -11.76
N SER A 289 18.27 -8.21 -12.31
CA SER A 289 19.43 -7.48 -11.80
C SER A 289 19.55 -6.09 -12.43
N ALA A 290 19.71 -5.06 -11.57
CA ALA A 290 20.07 -3.70 -11.95
C ALA A 290 21.58 -3.44 -11.88
N LYS A 291 22.39 -4.41 -11.44
CA LYS A 291 23.83 -4.24 -11.21
C LYS A 291 24.56 -3.74 -12.46
N GLY A 292 25.25 -2.60 -12.33
CA GLY A 292 26.04 -1.99 -13.39
C GLY A 292 25.24 -1.40 -14.56
N LYS A 293 23.89 -1.32 -14.46
CA LYS A 293 23.00 -0.85 -15.52
C LYS A 293 22.58 0.59 -15.30
N ASN A 294 22.29 1.30 -16.38
CA ASN A 294 21.52 2.52 -16.37
C ASN A 294 20.04 2.12 -16.30
N VAL A 295 19.38 2.47 -15.20
CA VAL A 295 18.00 2.10 -14.92
C VAL A 295 17.08 3.30 -15.16
N VAL A 296 16.01 3.11 -15.92
CA VAL A 296 14.96 4.11 -16.10
C VAL A 296 13.65 3.59 -15.55
N ILE A 297 13.02 4.38 -14.68
CA ILE A 297 11.75 4.07 -14.06
C ILE A 297 10.68 5.02 -14.62
N ILE A 298 9.58 4.48 -15.11
CA ILE A 298 8.48 5.26 -15.70
C ILE A 298 7.35 5.33 -14.67
N GLY A 299 7.20 6.48 -14.03
CA GLY A 299 6.21 6.78 -12.98
C GLY A 299 6.84 7.36 -11.72
N GLY A 300 6.26 8.45 -11.23
CA GLY A 300 6.78 9.24 -10.08
C GLY A 300 6.22 8.83 -8.71
N GLY A 301 5.32 7.84 -8.64
CA GLY A 301 4.66 7.42 -7.40
C GLY A 301 5.52 6.53 -6.49
N ASP A 302 4.91 6.07 -5.38
CA ASP A 302 5.59 5.25 -4.35
C ASP A 302 6.22 3.97 -4.91
N THR A 303 5.55 3.28 -5.84
CA THR A 303 6.11 2.09 -6.51
C THR A 303 7.37 2.43 -7.31
N GLY A 304 7.39 3.59 -7.97
CA GLY A 304 8.58 4.09 -8.67
C GLY A 304 9.73 4.36 -7.71
N ASN A 305 9.45 4.99 -6.56
CA ASN A 305 10.43 5.20 -5.50
C ASN A 305 10.99 3.89 -4.93
N ASP A 306 10.13 2.89 -4.73
CA ASP A 306 10.52 1.55 -4.28
C ASP A 306 11.47 0.87 -5.29
N CYS A 307 11.24 1.08 -6.60
CA CYS A 307 12.17 0.63 -7.65
C CYS A 307 13.50 1.38 -7.61
N VAL A 308 13.51 2.70 -7.36
CA VAL A 308 14.74 3.50 -7.19
C VAL A 308 15.60 2.91 -6.09
N GLY A 309 15.05 2.78 -4.87
CA GLY A 309 15.77 2.25 -3.71
C GLY A 309 16.25 0.81 -3.90
N THR A 310 15.47 -0.03 -4.59
CA THR A 310 15.85 -1.42 -4.91
C THR A 310 17.00 -1.46 -5.92
N ALA A 311 16.95 -0.65 -6.98
CA ALA A 311 17.99 -0.61 -8.01
C ALA A 311 19.33 -0.12 -7.46
N ILE A 312 19.32 0.87 -6.57
CA ILE A 312 20.52 1.37 -5.89
C ILE A 312 21.17 0.27 -5.05
N ARG A 313 20.38 -0.46 -4.24
CA ARG A 313 20.88 -1.59 -3.42
C ARG A 313 21.47 -2.73 -4.26
N GLN A 314 20.99 -2.92 -5.47
CA GLN A 314 21.56 -3.87 -6.42
C GLN A 314 22.85 -3.36 -7.10
N GLY A 315 23.24 -2.09 -6.93
CA GLY A 315 24.42 -1.50 -7.54
C GLY A 315 24.19 -1.00 -8.96
N ALA A 316 23.05 -0.35 -9.22
CA ALA A 316 22.80 0.35 -10.49
C ALA A 316 23.89 1.39 -10.77
N LYS A 317 24.27 1.55 -12.04
CA LYS A 317 25.23 2.56 -12.50
C LYS A 317 24.63 3.97 -12.43
N SER A 318 23.36 4.10 -12.79
CA SER A 318 22.57 5.32 -12.66
C SER A 318 21.10 4.96 -12.55
N VAL A 319 20.30 5.86 -11.95
CA VAL A 319 18.86 5.72 -11.87
C VAL A 319 18.21 7.02 -12.34
N THR A 320 17.25 6.92 -13.26
CA THR A 320 16.42 8.04 -13.73
C THR A 320 14.96 7.68 -13.54
N GLN A 321 14.17 8.56 -12.94
CA GLN A 321 12.74 8.38 -12.74
C GLN A 321 11.96 9.41 -13.56
N LEU A 322 11.11 8.96 -14.48
CA LEU A 322 10.31 9.83 -15.35
C LEU A 322 8.94 10.06 -14.74
N GLU A 323 8.57 11.33 -14.57
CA GLU A 323 7.26 11.76 -14.11
C GLU A 323 6.57 12.61 -15.19
N MET A 324 5.38 12.19 -15.61
CA MET A 324 4.65 12.91 -16.65
C MET A 324 4.03 14.23 -16.16
N MET A 325 3.76 14.35 -14.87
CA MET A 325 3.17 15.54 -14.28
C MET A 325 4.23 16.60 -13.98
N PRO A 326 3.84 17.89 -13.86
CA PRO A 326 4.72 18.95 -13.39
C PRO A 326 5.27 18.67 -12.00
N CYS A 327 6.46 19.20 -11.70
CA CYS A 327 7.02 19.17 -10.36
C CYS A 327 6.07 19.88 -9.38
N PRO A 328 5.64 19.21 -8.30
CA PRO A 328 4.82 19.86 -7.28
C PRO A 328 5.58 21.04 -6.63
N PRO A 329 4.88 22.06 -6.09
CA PRO A 329 5.50 23.15 -5.36
C PRO A 329 6.10 22.63 -4.03
N ALA A 330 7.06 23.37 -3.48
CA ALA A 330 7.66 23.05 -2.18
C ALA A 330 6.65 23.16 -1.01
N GLU A 331 5.72 24.10 -1.11
CA GLU A 331 4.69 24.39 -0.11
C GLU A 331 3.29 24.30 -0.71
N ARG A 332 2.26 24.24 0.14
CA ARG A 332 0.86 24.22 -0.31
C ARG A 332 0.52 25.46 -1.13
N ALA A 333 0.00 25.26 -2.33
CA ALA A 333 -0.58 26.34 -3.12
C ALA A 333 -1.92 26.83 -2.51
N ALA A 334 -2.32 28.07 -2.80
CA ALA A 334 -3.57 28.65 -2.30
C ALA A 334 -4.83 27.84 -2.69
N ASN A 335 -4.79 27.11 -3.80
CA ASN A 335 -5.86 26.23 -4.26
C ASN A 335 -5.75 24.78 -3.71
N ASN A 336 -4.89 24.55 -2.74
CA ASN A 336 -4.76 23.27 -2.03
C ASN A 336 -4.69 23.52 -0.50
N PRO A 337 -5.74 24.11 0.11
CA PRO A 337 -5.74 24.44 1.53
C PRO A 337 -5.83 23.21 2.42
N TRP A 338 -5.38 23.33 3.68
CA TRP A 338 -5.69 22.35 4.71
C TRP A 338 -7.23 22.27 4.90
N PRO A 339 -7.84 21.11 5.13
CA PRO A 339 -7.25 19.78 5.41
C PRO A 339 -7.09 18.87 4.18
N GLU A 340 -7.07 19.40 2.97
CA GLU A 340 -6.83 18.59 1.77
C GLU A 340 -5.50 17.85 1.86
N TRP A 341 -5.37 16.75 1.13
CA TRP A 341 -4.08 16.11 0.95
C TRP A 341 -3.07 17.09 0.31
N PRO A 342 -1.86 17.26 0.90
CA PRO A 342 -0.89 18.22 0.38
C PRO A 342 -0.33 17.79 -0.97
N LYS A 343 -0.52 18.61 -2.00
CA LYS A 343 0.07 18.45 -3.33
C LYS A 343 1.41 19.19 -3.39
N VAL A 344 2.35 18.74 -2.56
CA VAL A 344 3.69 19.34 -2.42
C VAL A 344 4.78 18.34 -2.82
N LEU A 345 5.95 18.88 -3.18
CA LEU A 345 7.13 18.06 -3.45
C LEU A 345 7.51 17.27 -2.20
N LYS A 346 7.53 15.95 -2.34
CA LYS A 346 8.01 15.03 -1.32
C LYS A 346 9.24 14.30 -1.86
N THR A 347 10.31 14.29 -1.11
CA THR A 347 11.45 13.41 -1.37
C THR A 347 11.32 12.20 -0.44
N ASP A 348 11.25 11.01 -1.00
CA ASP A 348 11.14 9.77 -0.25
C ASP A 348 12.48 9.02 -0.26
N TYR A 349 12.58 7.95 0.50
CA TYR A 349 13.83 7.27 0.81
C TYR A 349 14.66 6.90 -0.44
N GLY A 350 14.05 6.43 -1.53
CA GLY A 350 14.76 6.07 -2.75
C GLY A 350 15.35 7.28 -3.48
N GLN A 351 14.62 8.41 -3.53
CA GLN A 351 15.15 9.65 -4.08
C GLN A 351 16.30 10.20 -3.21
N GLU A 352 16.17 10.17 -1.86
CA GLU A 352 17.25 10.55 -0.94
C GLU A 352 18.51 9.71 -1.19
N GLU A 353 18.35 8.41 -1.36
CA GLU A 353 19.44 7.48 -1.67
C GLU A 353 20.07 7.77 -3.02
N ALA A 354 19.27 8.11 -4.04
CA ALA A 354 19.79 8.50 -5.35
C ALA A 354 20.59 9.81 -5.27
N ILE A 355 20.09 10.81 -4.55
CA ILE A 355 20.80 12.07 -4.30
C ILE A 355 22.13 11.80 -3.59
N ALA A 356 22.13 10.97 -2.56
CA ALA A 356 23.34 10.65 -1.79
C ALA A 356 24.38 9.87 -2.61
N CYS A 357 23.94 9.00 -3.55
CA CYS A 357 24.83 8.17 -4.37
C CYS A 357 25.28 8.85 -5.65
N PHE A 358 24.41 9.62 -6.30
CA PHE A 358 24.63 10.16 -7.64
C PHE A 358 24.72 11.70 -7.67
N GLY A 359 24.45 12.38 -6.55
CA GLY A 359 24.57 13.83 -6.41
C GLY A 359 23.38 14.63 -6.94
N THR A 360 22.34 13.98 -7.50
CA THR A 360 21.18 14.65 -8.09
C THR A 360 19.89 13.88 -7.83
N ASP A 361 18.77 14.62 -7.79
CA ASP A 361 17.43 14.00 -7.76
C ASP A 361 17.22 13.18 -9.03
N PRO A 362 16.82 11.91 -8.95
CA PRO A 362 16.63 11.04 -10.12
C PRO A 362 15.42 11.42 -10.98
N ARG A 363 14.52 12.29 -10.50
CA ARG A 363 13.26 12.61 -11.17
C ARG A 363 13.42 13.64 -12.29
N ILE A 364 12.82 13.32 -13.44
CA ILE A 364 12.64 14.24 -14.56
C ILE A 364 11.13 14.42 -14.76
N TYR A 365 10.64 15.61 -14.46
CA TYR A 365 9.21 15.95 -14.56
C TYR A 365 8.79 16.33 -15.96
N GLN A 366 7.47 16.31 -16.22
CA GLN A 366 6.87 16.61 -17.52
C GLN A 366 7.54 15.85 -18.66
N THR A 367 7.81 14.56 -18.45
CA THR A 367 8.58 13.74 -19.39
C THR A 367 8.00 12.34 -19.50
N THR A 368 7.95 11.82 -20.73
CA THR A 368 7.58 10.42 -20.99
C THR A 368 8.51 9.78 -22.00
N VAL A 369 8.33 8.48 -22.20
CA VAL A 369 9.06 7.71 -23.22
C VAL A 369 8.32 7.79 -24.55
N LYS A 370 9.06 8.10 -25.61
CA LYS A 370 8.59 8.13 -27.00
C LYS A 370 8.90 6.82 -27.74
N GLU A 371 10.12 6.27 -27.50
CA GLU A 371 10.60 5.09 -28.18
C GLU A 371 11.66 4.36 -27.34
N PHE A 372 11.65 3.02 -27.38
CA PHE A 372 12.70 2.16 -26.81
C PHE A 372 13.64 1.69 -27.94
N HIS A 373 14.95 1.70 -27.68
CA HIS A 373 15.96 1.28 -28.63
C HIS A 373 16.47 -0.12 -28.31
N LYS A 374 16.61 -0.95 -29.33
CA LYS A 374 17.15 -2.32 -29.24
C LYS A 374 18.47 -2.43 -29.94
N ASP A 375 19.36 -3.25 -29.43
CA ASP A 375 20.52 -3.73 -30.16
C ASP A 375 20.14 -4.83 -31.16
N LYS A 376 21.12 -5.32 -31.93
CA LYS A 376 20.94 -6.39 -32.92
C LYS A 376 20.46 -7.73 -32.34
N ASN A 377 20.56 -7.92 -31.03
CA ASN A 377 20.12 -9.10 -30.27
C ASN A 377 18.76 -8.92 -29.63
N GLY A 378 18.08 -7.78 -29.84
CA GLY A 378 16.79 -7.48 -29.25
C GLY A 378 16.85 -6.95 -27.80
N LYS A 379 18.06 -6.69 -27.27
CA LYS A 379 18.23 -6.17 -25.91
C LYS A 379 18.13 -4.66 -25.90
N LEU A 380 17.49 -4.14 -24.83
CA LEU A 380 17.39 -2.71 -24.58
C LEU A 380 18.78 -2.09 -24.42
N ASN A 381 19.05 -1.02 -25.14
CA ASN A 381 20.31 -0.26 -25.06
C ASN A 381 20.12 1.25 -24.89
N GLY A 382 18.88 1.72 -24.82
CA GLY A 382 18.53 3.11 -24.60
C GLY A 382 17.08 3.38 -24.93
N LEU A 383 16.67 4.63 -24.74
CA LEU A 383 15.34 5.12 -25.09
C LEU A 383 15.35 6.60 -25.46
N THR A 384 14.38 7.02 -26.24
CA THR A 384 14.10 8.44 -26.48
C THR A 384 13.02 8.91 -25.54
N ILE A 385 13.34 9.94 -24.73
CA ILE A 385 12.36 10.67 -23.91
C ILE A 385 11.91 11.92 -24.67
N VAL A 386 10.70 12.39 -24.31
CA VAL A 386 10.12 13.62 -24.86
C VAL A 386 9.47 14.42 -23.74
N ARG A 387 9.62 15.76 -23.78
CA ARG A 387 8.94 16.65 -22.85
C ARG A 387 7.45 16.68 -23.11
N LEU A 388 6.70 16.88 -22.03
CA LEU A 388 5.25 17.05 -22.06
C LEU A 388 4.88 18.47 -21.61
N GLU A 389 3.82 19.02 -22.20
CA GLU A 389 3.17 20.23 -21.71
C GLU A 389 1.68 19.98 -21.50
N SER A 390 1.10 20.68 -20.52
CA SER A 390 -0.33 20.58 -20.23
C SER A 390 -1.12 21.50 -21.17
N LYS A 391 -1.99 20.91 -21.99
CA LYS A 391 -2.94 21.65 -22.85
C LYS A 391 -4.38 21.34 -22.44
N VAL A 392 -5.23 22.36 -22.45
CA VAL A 392 -6.67 22.18 -22.24
C VAL A 392 -7.29 21.84 -23.59
N ASP A 393 -7.98 20.72 -23.64
CA ASP A 393 -8.80 20.36 -24.79
C ASP A 393 -10.04 21.28 -24.84
N GLU A 394 -10.15 22.09 -25.86
CA GLU A 394 -11.21 23.09 -25.98
C GLU A 394 -12.62 22.48 -26.07
N LYS A 395 -12.75 21.23 -26.53
CA LYS A 395 -14.05 20.54 -26.67
C LYS A 395 -14.52 19.90 -25.37
N THR A 396 -13.59 19.35 -24.59
CA THR A 396 -13.92 18.56 -23.38
C THR A 396 -13.60 19.30 -22.08
N GLY A 397 -12.86 20.41 -22.13
CA GLY A 397 -12.34 21.14 -20.97
C GLY A 397 -11.29 20.34 -20.16
N ARG A 398 -10.89 19.18 -20.63
CA ARG A 398 -9.93 18.32 -19.92
C ARG A 398 -8.50 18.76 -20.21
N ARG A 399 -7.66 18.71 -19.19
CA ARG A 399 -6.22 18.90 -19.34
C ARG A 399 -5.58 17.61 -19.81
N ASN A 400 -4.88 17.66 -20.93
CA ASN A 400 -4.12 16.57 -21.51
C ASN A 400 -2.63 16.92 -21.52
N MET A 401 -1.78 15.95 -21.27
CA MET A 401 -0.33 16.10 -21.44
C MET A 401 0.00 15.76 -22.89
N VAL A 402 0.59 16.70 -23.61
CA VAL A 402 0.94 16.57 -25.04
C VAL A 402 2.45 16.69 -25.23
N GLU A 403 2.99 15.97 -26.20
CA GLU A 403 4.41 16.02 -26.52
C GLU A 403 4.82 17.39 -27.07
N VAL A 404 5.97 17.89 -26.62
CA VAL A 404 6.61 19.09 -27.14
C VAL A 404 7.53 18.71 -28.28
N SER A 405 7.17 19.09 -29.50
CA SER A 405 7.95 18.79 -30.70
C SER A 405 9.36 19.35 -30.62
N GLY A 406 10.37 18.56 -31.03
CA GLY A 406 11.77 18.95 -30.99
C GLY A 406 12.44 18.88 -29.61
N SER A 407 11.74 18.31 -28.63
CA SER A 407 12.29 18.12 -27.26
C SER A 407 12.84 16.72 -27.03
N GLU A 408 12.91 15.90 -28.05
CA GLU A 408 13.38 14.53 -27.99
C GLU A 408 14.84 14.45 -27.55
N LYS A 409 15.09 13.56 -26.57
CA LYS A 409 16.45 13.32 -26.07
C LYS A 409 16.68 11.80 -25.92
N LYS A 410 17.78 11.32 -26.46
CA LYS A 410 18.22 9.93 -26.24
C LYS A 410 18.98 9.81 -24.92
N ILE A 411 18.63 8.79 -24.14
CA ILE A 411 19.32 8.45 -22.90
C ILE A 411 19.67 6.94 -22.89
N PRO A 412 20.80 6.55 -22.27
CA PRO A 412 21.16 5.14 -22.13
C PRO A 412 20.23 4.44 -21.14
N ALA A 413 19.87 3.21 -21.42
CA ALA A 413 19.12 2.35 -20.51
C ALA A 413 19.30 0.88 -20.86
N GLU A 414 19.70 0.06 -19.91
CA GLU A 414 19.77 -1.39 -20.04
C GLU A 414 18.67 -2.08 -19.21
N LEU A 415 17.94 -1.30 -18.40
CA LEU A 415 16.79 -1.76 -17.62
C LEU A 415 15.73 -0.65 -17.55
N VAL A 416 14.51 -0.99 -17.94
CA VAL A 416 13.35 -0.10 -17.76
C VAL A 416 12.31 -0.78 -16.88
N LEU A 417 11.78 -0.02 -15.90
CA LEU A 417 10.77 -0.46 -14.96
C LEU A 417 9.52 0.41 -15.12
N ILE A 418 8.40 -0.19 -15.53
CA ILE A 418 7.14 0.51 -15.75
C ILE A 418 6.34 0.50 -14.45
N ALA A 419 6.21 1.67 -13.82
CA ALA A 419 5.48 1.95 -12.59
C ALA A 419 4.28 2.88 -12.85
N ALA A 420 3.55 2.68 -13.94
CA ALA A 420 2.47 3.55 -14.44
C ALA A 420 1.09 3.29 -13.80
N GLY A 421 1.02 2.47 -12.73
CA GLY A 421 -0.22 2.09 -12.05
C GLY A 421 -0.96 0.92 -12.72
N PHE A 422 -2.21 0.72 -12.31
CA PHE A 422 -3.02 -0.41 -12.75
C PHE A 422 -4.34 0.06 -13.38
N LEU A 423 -4.94 -0.80 -14.19
CA LEU A 423 -6.20 -0.54 -14.91
C LEU A 423 -7.42 -1.16 -14.21
N GLY A 424 -7.22 -2.14 -13.34
CA GLY A 424 -8.28 -2.87 -12.66
C GLY A 424 -7.88 -4.32 -12.34
N THR A 425 -8.87 -5.18 -12.19
CA THR A 425 -8.65 -6.59 -11.85
C THR A 425 -8.17 -7.40 -13.05
N GLU A 426 -7.57 -8.54 -12.80
CA GLU A 426 -7.27 -9.54 -13.83
C GLU A 426 -8.57 -10.23 -14.27
N GLU A 427 -8.83 -10.28 -15.57
CA GLU A 427 -10.12 -10.75 -16.12
C GLU A 427 -10.42 -12.23 -15.84
N TYR A 428 -9.38 -13.08 -15.72
CA TYR A 428 -9.58 -14.53 -15.59
C TYR A 428 -10.38 -14.90 -14.35
N ILE A 429 -10.13 -14.21 -13.22
CA ILE A 429 -10.84 -14.47 -11.96
C ILE A 429 -12.29 -13.98 -12.01
N ALA A 430 -12.54 -12.82 -12.64
CA ALA A 430 -13.88 -12.32 -12.85
C ALA A 430 -14.70 -13.28 -13.74
N LYS A 431 -14.08 -13.76 -14.83
CA LYS A 431 -14.69 -14.77 -15.72
C LYS A 431 -14.95 -16.11 -15.01
N ALA A 432 -14.00 -16.55 -14.16
CA ALA A 432 -14.13 -17.81 -13.43
C ALA A 432 -15.34 -17.82 -12.48
N PHE A 433 -15.68 -16.69 -11.88
CA PHE A 433 -16.84 -16.55 -10.99
C PHE A 433 -18.09 -16.01 -11.71
N GLY A 434 -17.98 -15.50 -12.93
CA GLY A 434 -19.10 -14.89 -13.67
C GLY A 434 -19.51 -13.52 -13.11
N VAL A 435 -18.61 -12.81 -12.42
CA VAL A 435 -18.89 -11.50 -11.88
C VAL A 435 -18.74 -10.41 -12.94
N GLU A 436 -19.62 -9.42 -12.91
CA GLU A 436 -19.64 -8.28 -13.83
C GLU A 436 -18.54 -7.26 -13.47
N LEU A 437 -17.96 -6.64 -14.51
CA LEU A 437 -16.98 -5.57 -14.37
C LEU A 437 -17.62 -4.24 -14.76
N ASN A 438 -17.27 -3.17 -14.03
CA ASN A 438 -17.66 -1.82 -14.36
C ASN A 438 -16.73 -1.23 -15.46
N GLN A 439 -16.98 0.01 -15.89
CA GLN A 439 -16.20 0.69 -16.92
C GLN A 439 -14.71 0.88 -16.59
N ARG A 440 -14.33 0.75 -15.31
CA ARG A 440 -12.93 0.81 -14.84
C ARG A 440 -12.30 -0.57 -14.68
N THR A 441 -12.97 -1.62 -15.17
CA THR A 441 -12.54 -3.02 -15.06
C THR A 441 -12.40 -3.54 -13.62
N ASN A 442 -13.10 -2.91 -12.67
CA ASN A 442 -13.28 -3.40 -11.30
C ASN A 442 -14.59 -4.17 -11.20
N VAL A 443 -14.71 -5.09 -10.25
CA VAL A 443 -15.96 -5.84 -10.05
C VAL A 443 -17.08 -4.89 -9.63
N ALA A 444 -18.20 -5.01 -10.32
CA ALA A 444 -19.39 -4.20 -10.08
C ALA A 444 -20.17 -4.74 -8.88
N THR A 445 -20.70 -3.84 -8.05
CA THR A 445 -21.64 -4.13 -6.97
C THR A 445 -22.79 -3.13 -7.02
N GLU A 446 -23.88 -3.44 -6.35
CA GLU A 446 -24.91 -2.44 -6.08
C GLU A 446 -24.35 -1.34 -5.15
N PRO A 447 -24.76 -0.07 -5.32
CA PRO A 447 -24.30 1.01 -4.47
C PRO A 447 -24.54 0.73 -2.98
N GLY A 448 -23.49 0.92 -2.17
CA GLY A 448 -23.56 0.71 -0.71
C GLY A 448 -23.50 -0.75 -0.27
N THR A 449 -23.19 -1.69 -1.17
CA THR A 449 -23.01 -3.11 -0.85
C THR A 449 -21.72 -3.66 -1.41
N TYR A 450 -21.32 -4.82 -0.90
CA TYR A 450 -20.17 -5.59 -1.40
C TYR A 450 -20.61 -6.89 -2.12
N ALA A 451 -21.91 -7.11 -2.26
CA ALA A 451 -22.47 -8.23 -2.99
C ALA A 451 -22.35 -8.03 -4.51
N THR A 452 -21.93 -9.07 -5.22
CA THR A 452 -21.83 -9.07 -6.69
C THR A 452 -23.16 -9.53 -7.32
N ASN A 453 -23.23 -9.48 -8.66
CA ASN A 453 -24.34 -10.09 -9.42
C ASN A 453 -24.44 -11.60 -9.23
N VAL A 454 -23.43 -12.27 -8.67
CA VAL A 454 -23.44 -13.72 -8.42
C VAL A 454 -23.79 -13.99 -6.97
N LYS A 455 -24.84 -14.78 -6.77
CA LYS A 455 -25.34 -15.14 -5.43
C LYS A 455 -24.22 -15.74 -4.57
N ASN A 456 -24.13 -15.30 -3.31
CA ASN A 456 -23.13 -15.73 -2.33
C ASN A 456 -21.69 -15.32 -2.63
N VAL A 457 -21.44 -14.48 -3.64
CA VAL A 457 -20.13 -13.94 -3.99
C VAL A 457 -20.07 -12.45 -3.66
N PHE A 458 -19.06 -12.06 -2.90
CA PHE A 458 -18.79 -10.70 -2.47
C PHE A 458 -17.42 -10.26 -2.98
N VAL A 459 -17.15 -8.97 -2.95
CA VAL A 459 -15.86 -8.42 -3.41
C VAL A 459 -15.41 -7.28 -2.51
N ALA A 460 -14.09 -7.15 -2.29
CA ALA A 460 -13.53 -6.02 -1.52
C ALA A 460 -12.13 -5.63 -1.97
N GLY A 461 -11.69 -4.45 -1.53
CA GLY A 461 -10.37 -3.90 -1.78
C GLY A 461 -10.19 -3.39 -3.20
N ASP A 462 -8.96 -3.42 -3.69
CA ASP A 462 -8.64 -2.85 -5.01
C ASP A 462 -9.37 -3.57 -6.16
N MET A 463 -9.83 -4.81 -5.95
CA MET A 463 -10.66 -5.52 -6.93
C MET A 463 -12.04 -4.87 -7.10
N HIS A 464 -12.57 -4.24 -6.06
CA HIS A 464 -13.83 -3.51 -6.04
C HIS A 464 -13.64 -2.03 -6.40
N ARG A 465 -12.77 -1.31 -5.68
CA ARG A 465 -12.62 0.15 -5.79
C ARG A 465 -11.57 0.64 -6.79
N GLY A 466 -10.71 -0.25 -7.30
CA GLY A 466 -9.49 0.09 -8.03
C GLY A 466 -8.32 0.30 -7.07
N GLN A 467 -7.12 0.50 -7.64
CA GLN A 467 -5.90 0.68 -6.84
C GLN A 467 -6.08 1.79 -5.79
N SER A 468 -5.70 1.49 -4.55
CA SER A 468 -5.92 2.38 -3.43
C SER A 468 -4.85 2.21 -2.34
N LEU A 469 -4.99 2.95 -1.24
CA LEU A 469 -4.09 2.83 -0.10
C LEU A 469 -4.44 1.61 0.76
N VAL A 470 -3.42 1.10 1.48
CA VAL A 470 -3.58 -0.05 2.41
C VAL A 470 -4.75 0.12 3.38
N VAL A 471 -4.96 1.32 3.90
CA VAL A 471 -6.05 1.64 4.84
C VAL A 471 -7.43 1.53 4.21
N TRP A 472 -7.57 1.83 2.90
CA TRP A 472 -8.81 1.59 2.17
C TRP A 472 -9.06 0.10 1.93
N ALA A 473 -8.03 -0.65 1.61
CA ALA A 473 -8.16 -2.10 1.45
C ALA A 473 -8.58 -2.78 2.76
N ILE A 474 -8.01 -2.37 3.90
CA ILE A 474 -8.40 -2.85 5.23
C ILE A 474 -9.85 -2.46 5.53
N ARG A 475 -10.24 -1.21 5.27
CA ARG A 475 -11.62 -0.74 5.45
C ARG A 475 -12.62 -1.61 4.70
N GLU A 476 -12.45 -1.77 3.41
CA GLU A 476 -13.37 -2.61 2.61
C GLU A 476 -13.36 -4.07 3.05
N GLY A 477 -12.21 -4.59 3.52
CA GLY A 477 -12.15 -5.93 4.11
C GLY A 477 -13.00 -6.06 5.38
N ARG A 478 -13.05 -5.02 6.22
CA ARG A 478 -13.92 -4.97 7.40
C ARG A 478 -15.39 -4.83 7.04
N GLU A 479 -15.71 -3.95 6.09
CA GLU A 479 -17.08 -3.69 5.65
C GLU A 479 -17.69 -4.90 4.94
N VAL A 480 -16.93 -5.58 4.06
CA VAL A 480 -17.41 -6.82 3.43
C VAL A 480 -17.61 -7.95 4.45
N ALA A 481 -16.80 -7.99 5.50
CA ALA A 481 -16.99 -8.97 6.58
C ALA A 481 -18.31 -8.75 7.30
N HIS A 482 -18.70 -7.49 7.55
CA HIS A 482 -19.99 -7.13 8.11
C HIS A 482 -21.15 -7.60 7.20
N ASP A 483 -21.08 -7.31 5.90
CA ASP A 483 -22.11 -7.71 4.93
C ASP A 483 -22.25 -9.24 4.84
N VAL A 484 -21.12 -9.94 4.82
CA VAL A 484 -21.08 -11.40 4.80
C VAL A 484 -21.67 -11.99 6.07
N ASP A 485 -21.28 -11.50 7.26
CA ASP A 485 -21.83 -11.94 8.55
C ASP A 485 -23.35 -11.68 8.60
N THR A 486 -23.79 -10.49 8.19
CA THR A 486 -25.23 -10.16 8.09
C THR A 486 -25.97 -11.12 7.17
N SER A 487 -25.38 -11.45 6.02
CA SER A 487 -26.00 -12.38 5.06
C SER A 487 -26.05 -13.84 5.55
N LEU A 488 -25.18 -14.22 6.50
CA LEU A 488 -25.11 -15.57 7.08
C LEU A 488 -25.99 -15.71 8.33
N MET A 489 -26.05 -14.66 9.14
CA MET A 489 -26.63 -14.70 10.48
C MET A 489 -27.94 -13.90 10.61
N GLY A 490 -28.28 -13.09 9.60
CA GLY A 490 -29.41 -12.16 9.63
C GLY A 490 -29.11 -10.83 10.33
N TYR A 491 -27.99 -10.72 11.00
CA TYR A 491 -27.48 -9.52 11.67
C TYR A 491 -25.95 -9.60 11.83
N SER A 492 -25.30 -8.47 12.13
CA SER A 492 -23.87 -8.44 12.46
C SER A 492 -23.59 -7.53 13.64
N TYR A 493 -22.61 -7.91 14.47
CA TYR A 493 -22.02 -7.07 15.52
C TYR A 493 -20.66 -6.48 15.09
N LEU A 494 -20.20 -6.80 13.87
CA LEU A 494 -18.98 -6.20 13.33
C LEU A 494 -19.23 -4.72 13.06
N SER A 495 -18.33 -3.87 13.51
CA SER A 495 -18.46 -2.44 13.29
C SER A 495 -18.27 -2.08 11.82
N VAL A 496 -19.22 -1.35 11.26
CA VAL A 496 -19.09 -0.65 9.97
C VAL A 496 -18.40 0.69 10.23
N GLN A 497 -17.57 1.13 9.29
CA GLN A 497 -16.79 2.37 9.42
C GLN A 497 -17.29 3.47 8.50
#